data_49c535aa4330931e86eaf71b5151e16a
#
_entry.id   49c535aa4330931e86eaf71b5151e16a
#
_cell.length_a   1.000
_cell.length_b   1.000
_cell.length_c   1.000
_cell.angle_alpha   90.00
_cell.angle_beta   90.00
_cell.angle_gamma   90.00
#
_symmetry.space_group_name_H-M   'P 1'
#
loop_
_entity.id
_entity.type
_entity.pdbx_description
1 polymer ?
#
loop_
_entity_poly.entity_id
_entity_poly.type
_entity_poly.pdbx_seq_one_letter_code
_entity_poly.pdbx_strand_id
1 'polypeptide(L)'
;MSNKKFKKYFKEYEWSNISAMIKNNRRDPEICNDDFSNKLLVISGATSGIGYYTVRKFASKGASILCINRNPEKSEALKKEIESEFGTSCDYLIADLSILQDIRNVADKLSKLDRDIDVLIHNAGVHLTKRELTSEGIEKVFVVQYLASFIINNILIDKLKSQKKARIILVNSEGHRFAAWGLRLDDLNWDKRRYSGLKSYGSAKLAQLLSMIVFDEKFQDTKVSINAMHPGAVKTETGQDNGAFYRWYKRNILDKTLKSPVISAEALYYLSVAQEIEGLSGKFFNLTTVEEPTPPALDKEVAYELWEKSLELGGLNK
;
A
#
# COMPACT_ATOMS: atom_id res chain seq x y z
N MET A 1 14.29 23.78 3.00
CA MET A 1 14.93 22.68 2.25
C MET A 1 16.43 22.92 2.24
N SER A 2 17.23 21.96 2.68
CA SER A 2 18.67 22.08 2.52
C SER A 2 19.00 22.07 1.03
N ASN A 3 19.72 23.09 0.55
CA ASN A 3 20.22 23.21 -0.83
C ASN A 3 21.00 21.95 -1.28
N LYS A 4 21.48 21.16 -0.33
CA LYS A 4 22.25 19.94 -0.53
C LYS A 4 21.39 18.76 -1.04
N LYS A 5 20.16 18.56 -0.49
CA LYS A 5 19.24 17.48 -0.93
C LYS A 5 18.64 17.77 -2.31
N PHE A 6 18.30 19.02 -2.61
CA PHE A 6 17.87 19.42 -3.94
C PHE A 6 18.93 19.10 -5.00
N LYS A 7 20.20 19.50 -4.76
CA LYS A 7 21.30 19.26 -5.69
C LYS A 7 21.63 17.77 -5.87
N LYS A 8 21.43 16.95 -4.82
CA LYS A 8 21.62 15.49 -4.87
C LYS A 8 20.66 14.89 -5.91
N TYR A 9 19.36 14.96 -5.66
CA TYR A 9 18.38 14.29 -6.52
C TYR A 9 18.22 14.91 -7.92
N PHE A 10 18.39 16.23 -8.09
CA PHE A 10 18.23 16.88 -9.38
C PHE A 10 19.14 16.30 -10.47
N LYS A 11 20.33 15.83 -10.09
CA LYS A 11 21.28 15.20 -11.04
C LYS A 11 20.94 13.74 -11.36
N GLU A 12 20.13 13.09 -10.52
CA GLU A 12 19.77 11.68 -10.64
C GLU A 12 18.47 11.48 -11.43
N TYR A 13 17.72 12.58 -11.74
CA TYR A 13 16.51 12.49 -12.55
C TYR A 13 16.83 12.28 -14.02
N GLU A 14 16.28 11.21 -14.58
CA GLU A 14 16.39 10.88 -16.01
C GLU A 14 15.05 11.10 -16.72
N TRP A 15 15.09 11.76 -17.88
CA TRP A 15 13.91 11.96 -18.73
C TRP A 15 13.33 10.65 -19.28
N SER A 16 14.20 9.63 -19.47
CA SER A 16 13.82 8.27 -19.88
C SER A 16 12.79 7.65 -18.92
N ASN A 17 12.95 7.85 -17.59
CA ASN A 17 12.05 7.32 -16.58
C ASN A 17 10.67 8.01 -16.61
N ILE A 18 10.63 9.31 -16.91
CA ILE A 18 9.37 10.05 -17.09
C ILE A 18 8.63 9.56 -18.35
N SER A 19 9.35 9.36 -19.44
CA SER A 19 8.76 8.86 -20.67
C SER A 19 8.26 7.41 -20.53
N ALA A 20 9.00 6.58 -19.79
CA ALA A 20 8.59 5.21 -19.45
C ALA A 20 7.30 5.20 -18.64
N MET A 21 7.19 6.03 -17.59
CA MET A 21 5.97 6.21 -16.80
C MET A 21 4.76 6.56 -17.67
N ILE A 22 4.89 7.56 -18.57
CA ILE A 22 3.79 7.97 -19.47
C ILE A 22 3.37 6.81 -20.39
N LYS A 23 4.32 6.03 -20.89
CA LYS A 23 4.07 4.86 -21.74
C LYS A 23 3.39 3.74 -20.94
N ASN A 24 3.87 3.46 -19.73
CA ASN A 24 3.34 2.40 -18.88
C ASN A 24 1.90 2.68 -18.42
N ASN A 25 1.55 3.94 -18.12
CA ASN A 25 0.19 4.34 -17.77
C ASN A 25 -0.87 4.01 -18.84
N ARG A 26 -0.46 3.75 -20.08
CA ARG A 26 -1.34 3.38 -21.20
C ARG A 26 -1.46 1.88 -21.40
N ARG A 27 -0.64 1.07 -20.73
CA ARG A 27 -0.68 -0.38 -20.84
C ARG A 27 -1.86 -0.93 -20.06
N ASP A 28 -2.37 -2.06 -20.51
CA ASP A 28 -3.25 -2.89 -19.72
C ASP A 28 -2.41 -3.88 -18.89
N PRO A 29 -2.91 -4.34 -17.74
CA PRO A 29 -2.19 -5.31 -16.93
C PRO A 29 -2.12 -6.67 -17.62
N GLU A 30 -1.04 -7.40 -17.33
CA GLU A 30 -0.99 -8.83 -17.60
C GLU A 30 -2.05 -9.55 -16.74
N ILE A 31 -2.66 -10.59 -17.31
CA ILE A 31 -3.73 -11.33 -16.66
C ILE A 31 -3.17 -12.67 -16.17
N CYS A 32 -3.38 -12.95 -14.88
CA CYS A 32 -3.09 -14.25 -14.30
C CYS A 32 -4.38 -15.03 -14.04
N ASN A 33 -4.40 -16.30 -14.46
CA ASN A 33 -5.52 -17.22 -14.22
C ASN A 33 -5.16 -18.39 -13.32
N ASP A 34 -3.96 -18.41 -12.75
CA ASP A 34 -3.52 -19.45 -11.83
C ASP A 34 -4.47 -19.58 -10.65
N ASP A 35 -4.58 -20.78 -10.13
CA ASP A 35 -5.43 -21.09 -8.97
C ASP A 35 -4.84 -20.57 -7.67
N PHE A 36 -5.71 -20.17 -6.74
CA PHE A 36 -5.33 -19.72 -5.41
C PHE A 36 -6.07 -20.47 -4.29
N SER A 37 -6.63 -21.64 -4.62
CA SER A 37 -7.37 -22.47 -3.67
C SER A 37 -6.48 -22.90 -2.49
N ASN A 38 -7.09 -22.98 -1.30
CA ASN A 38 -6.44 -23.33 -0.04
C ASN A 38 -5.36 -22.35 0.45
N LYS A 39 -5.21 -21.20 -0.18
CA LYS A 39 -4.26 -20.14 0.21
C LYS A 39 -5.00 -18.98 0.86
N LEU A 40 -4.28 -18.22 1.69
CA LEU A 40 -4.84 -17.09 2.43
C LEU A 40 -4.38 -15.76 1.83
N LEU A 41 -5.38 -14.96 1.44
CA LEU A 41 -5.21 -13.53 1.22
C LEU A 41 -5.52 -12.77 2.51
N VAL A 42 -4.59 -11.94 2.97
CA VAL A 42 -4.84 -10.88 3.95
C VAL A 42 -4.81 -9.54 3.22
N ILE A 43 -5.86 -8.72 3.36
CA ILE A 43 -5.95 -7.43 2.65
C ILE A 43 -6.55 -6.35 3.53
N SER A 44 -5.96 -5.15 3.51
CA SER A 44 -6.52 -3.98 4.18
C SER A 44 -7.38 -3.11 3.25
N GLY A 45 -8.54 -2.60 3.75
CA GLY A 45 -9.40 -1.68 3.01
C GLY A 45 -10.16 -2.35 1.86
N ALA A 46 -10.90 -3.41 2.15
CA ALA A 46 -11.57 -4.26 1.16
C ALA A 46 -13.04 -3.92 0.91
N THR A 47 -13.65 -2.97 1.63
CA THR A 47 -15.09 -2.69 1.55
C THR A 47 -15.50 -1.79 0.39
N SER A 48 -14.54 -1.30 -0.40
CA SER A 48 -14.82 -0.45 -1.57
C SER A 48 -13.62 -0.36 -2.52
N GLY A 49 -13.84 0.20 -3.71
CA GLY A 49 -12.78 0.53 -4.67
C GLY A 49 -11.91 -0.66 -5.07
N ILE A 50 -10.59 -0.45 -5.13
CA ILE A 50 -9.62 -1.47 -5.57
C ILE A 50 -9.70 -2.71 -4.67
N GLY A 51 -9.74 -2.53 -3.35
CA GLY A 51 -9.77 -3.66 -2.41
C GLY A 51 -11.00 -4.56 -2.59
N TYR A 52 -12.16 -4.00 -2.84
CA TYR A 52 -13.40 -4.75 -3.10
C TYR A 52 -13.25 -5.65 -4.34
N TYR A 53 -12.81 -5.10 -5.47
CA TYR A 53 -12.61 -5.90 -6.68
C TYR A 53 -11.48 -6.91 -6.54
N THR A 54 -10.44 -6.58 -5.77
CA THR A 54 -9.35 -7.51 -5.47
C THR A 54 -9.86 -8.72 -4.69
N VAL A 55 -10.64 -8.51 -3.64
CA VAL A 55 -11.26 -9.60 -2.86
C VAL A 55 -12.11 -10.50 -3.75
N ARG A 56 -12.96 -9.93 -4.61
CA ARG A 56 -13.78 -10.70 -5.56
C ARG A 56 -12.93 -11.51 -6.55
N LYS A 57 -11.85 -10.91 -7.08
CA LYS A 57 -10.92 -11.64 -7.97
C LYS A 57 -10.28 -12.83 -7.27
N PHE A 58 -9.78 -12.65 -6.06
CA PHE A 58 -9.19 -13.75 -5.28
C PHE A 58 -10.23 -14.80 -4.89
N ALA A 59 -11.43 -14.40 -4.48
CA ALA A 59 -12.54 -15.30 -4.17
C ALA A 59 -12.90 -16.18 -5.39
N SER A 60 -13.00 -15.60 -6.58
CA SER A 60 -13.27 -16.33 -7.83
C SER A 60 -12.19 -17.34 -8.20
N LYS A 61 -11.04 -17.32 -7.53
CA LYS A 61 -9.91 -18.24 -7.67
C LYS A 61 -9.71 -19.15 -6.44
N GLY A 62 -10.74 -19.27 -5.61
CA GLY A 62 -10.78 -20.20 -4.49
C GLY A 62 -10.03 -19.77 -3.22
N ALA A 63 -9.63 -18.49 -3.12
CA ALA A 63 -8.92 -17.96 -1.96
C ALA A 63 -9.75 -18.02 -0.67
N SER A 64 -9.12 -18.36 0.46
CA SER A 64 -9.58 -17.92 1.77
C SER A 64 -9.19 -16.45 1.98
N ILE A 65 -10.06 -15.64 2.55
CA ILE A 65 -9.88 -14.19 2.65
C ILE A 65 -9.99 -13.72 4.09
N LEU A 66 -9.06 -12.88 4.52
CA LEU A 66 -9.11 -12.16 5.78
C LEU A 66 -8.94 -10.66 5.51
N CYS A 67 -9.99 -9.90 5.69
CA CYS A 67 -10.00 -8.46 5.48
C CYS A 67 -9.65 -7.70 6.76
N ILE A 68 -8.92 -6.58 6.63
CA ILE A 68 -8.72 -5.59 7.70
C ILE A 68 -9.50 -4.35 7.29
N ASN A 69 -10.61 -4.07 7.95
CA ASN A 69 -11.54 -3.01 7.57
C ASN A 69 -11.93 -2.16 8.78
N ARG A 70 -12.39 -0.92 8.51
CA ARG A 70 -12.83 0.02 9.56
C ARG A 70 -14.32 -0.11 9.91
N ASN A 71 -15.15 -0.43 8.94
CA ASN A 71 -16.61 -0.43 9.11
C ASN A 71 -17.15 -1.86 9.25
N PRO A 72 -17.74 -2.23 10.39
CA PRO A 72 -18.23 -3.59 10.65
C PRO A 72 -19.41 -3.97 9.74
N GLU A 73 -20.37 -3.07 9.49
CA GLU A 73 -21.56 -3.37 8.69
C GLU A 73 -21.19 -3.66 7.23
N LYS A 74 -20.28 -2.84 6.65
CA LYS A 74 -19.77 -3.07 5.30
C LYS A 74 -18.92 -4.34 5.21
N SER A 75 -18.22 -4.69 6.27
CA SER A 75 -17.41 -5.90 6.32
C SER A 75 -18.26 -7.15 6.37
N GLU A 76 -19.32 -7.14 7.17
CA GLU A 76 -20.28 -8.23 7.25
C GLU A 76 -21.05 -8.40 5.93
N ALA A 77 -21.42 -7.30 5.27
CA ALA A 77 -22.06 -7.34 3.96
C ALA A 77 -21.13 -7.97 2.90
N LEU A 78 -19.84 -7.56 2.88
CA LEU A 78 -18.84 -8.12 1.98
C LEU A 78 -18.63 -9.63 2.25
N LYS A 79 -18.53 -10.04 3.51
CA LYS A 79 -18.40 -11.44 3.89
C LYS A 79 -19.54 -12.28 3.31
N LYS A 80 -20.79 -11.87 3.56
CA LYS A 80 -21.98 -12.57 3.05
C LYS A 80 -22.01 -12.66 1.52
N GLU A 81 -21.64 -11.56 0.85
CA GLU A 81 -21.56 -11.51 -0.61
C GLU A 81 -20.55 -12.52 -1.13
N ILE A 82 -19.31 -12.52 -0.60
CA ILE A 82 -18.24 -13.39 -1.05
C ILE A 82 -18.58 -14.88 -0.79
N GLU A 83 -19.06 -15.19 0.40
CA GLU A 83 -19.43 -16.57 0.77
C GLU A 83 -20.59 -17.09 -0.07
N SER A 84 -21.60 -16.26 -0.37
CA SER A 84 -22.76 -16.66 -1.18
C SER A 84 -22.45 -16.78 -2.66
N GLU A 85 -21.61 -15.91 -3.22
CA GLU A 85 -21.33 -15.87 -4.66
C GLU A 85 -20.24 -16.86 -5.07
N PHE A 86 -19.20 -17.02 -4.25
CA PHE A 86 -18.02 -17.82 -4.61
C PHE A 86 -17.85 -19.10 -3.78
N GLY A 87 -18.59 -19.26 -2.68
CA GLY A 87 -18.46 -20.42 -1.81
C GLY A 87 -17.13 -20.49 -1.06
N THR A 88 -16.36 -19.40 -0.98
CA THR A 88 -15.07 -19.33 -0.30
C THR A 88 -15.19 -18.64 1.05
N SER A 89 -14.32 -18.98 2.01
CA SER A 89 -14.35 -18.33 3.33
C SER A 89 -13.88 -16.87 3.25
N CYS A 90 -14.62 -15.99 3.87
CA CYS A 90 -14.28 -14.58 3.99
C CYS A 90 -14.52 -14.10 5.42
N ASP A 91 -13.45 -13.73 6.12
CA ASP A 91 -13.51 -13.18 7.47
C ASP A 91 -12.92 -11.77 7.51
N TYR A 92 -13.10 -11.09 8.64
CA TYR A 92 -12.58 -9.74 8.81
C TYR A 92 -12.15 -9.43 10.24
N LEU A 93 -11.17 -8.53 10.33
CA LEU A 93 -10.75 -7.85 11.56
C LEU A 93 -11.17 -6.37 11.44
N ILE A 94 -11.84 -5.86 12.47
CA ILE A 94 -12.19 -4.43 12.51
C ILE A 94 -11.05 -3.67 13.18
N ALA A 95 -10.55 -2.65 12.46
CA ALA A 95 -9.51 -1.75 12.94
C ALA A 95 -9.57 -0.41 12.21
N ASP A 96 -9.36 0.68 12.90
CA ASP A 96 -9.04 1.98 12.31
C ASP A 96 -7.52 2.11 12.18
N LEU A 97 -7.02 2.04 10.95
CA LEU A 97 -5.58 2.14 10.67
C LEU A 97 -5.00 3.55 10.90
N SER A 98 -5.77 4.49 11.45
CA SER A 98 -5.27 5.75 11.99
C SER A 98 -4.97 5.69 13.49
N ILE A 99 -5.27 4.56 14.16
CA ILE A 99 -5.06 4.34 15.61
C ILE A 99 -3.97 3.29 15.79
N LEU A 100 -2.84 3.68 16.40
CA LEU A 100 -1.68 2.78 16.53
C LEU A 100 -2.00 1.51 17.32
N GLN A 101 -2.87 1.60 18.33
CA GLN A 101 -3.25 0.42 19.11
C GLN A 101 -4.04 -0.58 18.27
N ASP A 102 -4.95 -0.13 17.41
CA ASP A 102 -5.70 -1.00 16.49
C ASP A 102 -4.78 -1.70 15.50
N ILE A 103 -3.78 -0.95 14.96
CA ILE A 103 -2.78 -1.50 14.05
C ILE A 103 -2.00 -2.62 14.73
N ARG A 104 -1.50 -2.40 15.96
CA ARG A 104 -0.76 -3.41 16.73
C ARG A 104 -1.64 -4.62 17.05
N ASN A 105 -2.89 -4.40 17.48
CA ASN A 105 -3.83 -5.48 17.79
C ASN A 105 -4.10 -6.38 16.56
N VAL A 106 -4.24 -5.78 15.39
CA VAL A 106 -4.39 -6.54 14.13
C VAL A 106 -3.11 -7.32 13.82
N ALA A 107 -1.96 -6.67 13.89
CA ALA A 107 -0.68 -7.33 13.62
C ALA A 107 -0.43 -8.51 14.58
N ASP A 108 -0.75 -8.36 15.86
CA ASP A 108 -0.67 -9.43 16.85
C ASP A 108 -1.61 -10.60 16.55
N LYS A 109 -2.84 -10.32 16.11
CA LYS A 109 -3.77 -11.38 15.68
C LYS A 109 -3.26 -12.12 14.46
N LEU A 110 -2.73 -11.39 13.47
CA LEU A 110 -2.14 -11.99 12.28
C LEU A 110 -0.90 -12.83 12.59
N SER A 111 -0.06 -12.39 13.52
CA SER A 111 1.15 -13.14 13.92
C SER A 111 0.83 -14.49 14.58
N LYS A 112 -0.35 -14.60 15.21
CA LYS A 112 -0.83 -15.79 15.92
C LYS A 112 -1.72 -16.70 15.08
N LEU A 113 -1.91 -16.43 13.80
CA LEU A 113 -2.66 -17.33 12.91
C LEU A 113 -1.95 -18.70 12.80
N ASP A 114 -2.70 -19.79 12.95
CA ASP A 114 -2.16 -21.16 12.83
C ASP A 114 -1.88 -21.59 11.38
N ARG A 115 -2.13 -20.71 10.41
CA ARG A 115 -1.89 -20.94 8.98
C ARG A 115 -0.98 -19.90 8.39
N ASP A 116 -0.37 -20.23 7.26
CA ASP A 116 0.45 -19.31 6.48
C ASP A 116 -0.39 -18.15 5.91
N ILE A 117 0.24 -16.99 5.79
CA ILE A 117 -0.26 -15.86 5.02
C ILE A 117 0.43 -15.92 3.66
N ASP A 118 -0.28 -16.39 2.63
CA ASP A 118 0.32 -16.53 1.30
C ASP A 118 0.50 -15.20 0.59
N VAL A 119 -0.48 -14.29 0.79
CA VAL A 119 -0.45 -12.94 0.21
C VAL A 119 -0.93 -11.93 1.26
N LEU A 120 -0.16 -10.86 1.45
CA LEU A 120 -0.51 -9.71 2.28
C LEU A 120 -0.56 -8.45 1.41
N ILE A 121 -1.76 -7.84 1.27
CA ILE A 121 -1.95 -6.63 0.48
C ILE A 121 -2.27 -5.44 1.38
N HIS A 122 -1.38 -4.46 1.41
CA HIS A 122 -1.62 -3.17 2.04
C HIS A 122 -2.28 -2.22 1.04
N ASN A 123 -3.63 -2.22 1.03
CA ASN A 123 -4.42 -1.43 0.10
C ASN A 123 -5.13 -0.25 0.78
N ALA A 124 -5.41 -0.31 2.07
CA ALA A 124 -6.08 0.79 2.77
C ALA A 124 -5.33 2.12 2.61
N GLY A 125 -6.09 3.19 2.38
CA GLY A 125 -5.48 4.50 2.18
C GLY A 125 -6.49 5.63 2.29
N VAL A 126 -5.99 6.82 2.65
CA VAL A 126 -6.75 8.08 2.71
C VAL A 126 -6.02 9.20 1.99
N HIS A 127 -6.77 10.17 1.52
CA HIS A 127 -6.24 11.43 0.99
C HIS A 127 -7.00 12.59 1.62
N LEU A 128 -6.31 13.46 2.34
CA LEU A 128 -6.90 14.60 3.02
C LEU A 128 -6.37 15.92 2.43
N THR A 129 -7.26 16.87 2.20
CA THR A 129 -6.90 18.21 1.72
C THR A 129 -6.49 19.15 2.83
N LYS A 130 -6.84 18.81 4.09
CA LYS A 130 -6.46 19.52 5.31
C LYS A 130 -5.64 18.61 6.20
N ARG A 131 -4.75 19.21 6.99
CA ARG A 131 -3.96 18.50 7.99
C ARG A 131 -4.87 18.02 9.12
N GLU A 132 -4.80 16.73 9.39
CA GLU A 132 -5.40 16.10 10.57
C GLU A 132 -4.32 15.29 11.29
N LEU A 133 -4.37 15.32 12.61
CA LEU A 133 -3.51 14.48 13.46
C LEU A 133 -4.34 13.33 14.03
N THR A 134 -3.67 12.21 14.27
CA THR A 134 -4.24 11.07 15.02
C THR A 134 -4.29 11.40 16.53
N SER A 135 -4.89 10.51 17.32
CA SER A 135 -4.89 10.60 18.79
C SER A 135 -3.48 10.67 19.38
N GLU A 136 -2.52 10.06 18.68
CA GLU A 136 -1.11 10.05 19.09
C GLU A 136 -0.31 11.27 18.56
N GLY A 137 -0.99 12.23 17.90
CA GLY A 137 -0.37 13.45 17.41
C GLY A 137 0.45 13.28 16.13
N ILE A 138 0.26 12.21 15.38
CA ILE A 138 0.96 11.94 14.12
C ILE A 138 0.06 12.33 12.94
N GLU A 139 0.63 12.82 11.83
CA GLU A 139 -0.14 13.20 10.64
C GLU A 139 -0.87 11.97 10.06
N LYS A 140 -2.19 12.08 9.91
CA LYS A 140 -3.10 10.97 9.65
C LYS A 140 -2.87 10.28 8.31
N VAL A 141 -2.53 11.02 7.25
CA VAL A 141 -2.23 10.42 5.94
C VAL A 141 -0.95 9.61 6.04
N PHE A 142 0.07 10.10 6.75
CA PHE A 142 1.31 9.38 6.99
C PHE A 142 1.07 8.07 7.77
N VAL A 143 0.22 8.10 8.80
CA VAL A 143 -0.11 6.90 9.57
C VAL A 143 -0.82 5.87 8.70
N VAL A 144 -1.92 6.24 8.05
CA VAL A 144 -2.76 5.29 7.30
C VAL A 144 -2.08 4.77 6.03
N GLN A 145 -1.40 5.65 5.29
CA GLN A 145 -0.77 5.28 4.01
C GLN A 145 0.57 4.56 4.17
N TYR A 146 1.26 4.77 5.29
CA TYR A 146 2.61 4.26 5.47
C TYR A 146 2.82 3.53 6.80
N LEU A 147 2.66 4.22 7.94
CA LEU A 147 3.08 3.68 9.23
C LEU A 147 2.30 2.41 9.62
N ALA A 148 1.03 2.32 9.23
CA ALA A 148 0.21 1.13 9.46
C ALA A 148 0.79 -0.11 8.78
N SER A 149 1.16 -0.02 7.50
CA SER A 149 1.80 -1.13 6.77
C SER A 149 3.18 -1.46 7.34
N PHE A 150 3.93 -0.45 7.77
CA PHE A 150 5.22 -0.63 8.41
C PHE A 150 5.11 -1.44 9.72
N ILE A 151 4.20 -1.05 10.63
CA ILE A 151 3.97 -1.72 11.91
C ILE A 151 3.53 -3.16 11.69
N ILE A 152 2.56 -3.39 10.81
CA ILE A 152 2.05 -4.74 10.51
C ILE A 152 3.18 -5.62 9.97
N ASN A 153 3.92 -5.16 8.96
CA ASN A 153 5.02 -5.92 8.39
C ASN A 153 6.12 -6.21 9.42
N ASN A 154 6.45 -5.20 10.26
CA ASN A 154 7.51 -5.36 11.28
C ASN A 154 7.16 -6.45 12.31
N ILE A 155 5.92 -6.45 12.83
CA ILE A 155 5.45 -7.46 13.78
C ILE A 155 5.37 -8.85 13.12
N LEU A 156 5.10 -8.90 11.82
CA LEU A 156 4.97 -10.16 11.08
C LEU A 156 6.29 -10.73 10.56
N ILE A 157 7.44 -10.05 10.72
CA ILE A 157 8.72 -10.48 10.13
C ILE A 157 9.02 -11.95 10.44
N ASP A 158 8.99 -12.35 11.72
CA ASP A 158 9.38 -13.70 12.14
C ASP A 158 8.39 -14.75 11.63
N LYS A 159 7.09 -14.47 11.70
CA LYS A 159 6.05 -15.34 11.13
C LYS A 159 6.27 -15.54 9.63
N LEU A 160 6.43 -14.47 8.87
CA LEU A 160 6.60 -14.54 7.42
C LEU A 160 7.88 -15.29 7.04
N LYS A 161 8.99 -15.06 7.77
CA LYS A 161 10.25 -15.79 7.55
C LYS A 161 10.14 -17.29 7.83
N SER A 162 9.31 -17.69 8.79
CA SER A 162 9.09 -19.08 9.12
C SER A 162 8.23 -19.84 8.11
N GLN A 163 7.54 -19.13 7.23
CA GLN A 163 6.67 -19.70 6.20
C GLN A 163 7.46 -20.19 4.99
N LYS A 164 6.87 -21.12 4.24
CA LYS A 164 7.48 -21.62 2.99
C LYS A 164 7.60 -20.53 1.94
N LYS A 165 6.61 -19.63 1.86
CA LYS A 165 6.53 -18.57 0.85
C LYS A 165 5.50 -17.53 1.29
N ALA A 166 5.76 -16.26 1.00
CA ALA A 166 4.78 -15.20 1.11
C ALA A 166 5.06 -14.08 0.10
N ARG A 167 4.01 -13.38 -0.32
CA ARG A 167 4.14 -12.15 -1.14
C ARG A 167 3.46 -10.99 -0.43
N ILE A 168 4.19 -9.91 -0.25
CA ILE A 168 3.68 -8.65 0.32
C ILE A 168 3.55 -7.64 -0.82
N ILE A 169 2.36 -7.07 -1.01
CA ILE A 169 2.12 -6.04 -2.01
C ILE A 169 1.68 -4.75 -1.34
N LEU A 170 2.44 -3.69 -1.58
CA LEU A 170 2.13 -2.34 -1.14
C LEU A 170 1.39 -1.62 -2.27
N VAL A 171 0.10 -1.32 -2.10
CA VAL A 171 -0.63 -0.49 -3.07
C VAL A 171 -0.12 0.95 -2.92
N ASN A 172 0.84 1.27 -3.74
CA ASN A 172 1.52 2.56 -3.81
C ASN A 172 0.83 3.49 -4.83
N SER A 173 1.54 4.45 -5.40
CA SER A 173 1.03 5.39 -6.39
C SER A 173 2.17 6.16 -7.07
N GLU A 174 1.97 6.55 -8.32
CA GLU A 174 2.78 7.60 -8.96
C GLU A 174 2.79 8.91 -8.15
N GLY A 175 1.87 9.04 -7.20
CA GLY A 175 1.86 10.16 -6.25
C GLY A 175 3.13 10.31 -5.41
N HIS A 176 3.98 9.29 -5.28
CA HIS A 176 5.30 9.41 -4.65
C HIS A 176 6.17 10.49 -5.32
N ARG A 177 5.93 10.79 -6.59
CA ARG A 177 6.61 11.84 -7.37
C ARG A 177 6.30 13.26 -6.88
N PHE A 178 5.20 13.47 -6.11
CA PHE A 178 4.95 14.76 -5.45
C PHE A 178 5.93 15.07 -4.31
N ALA A 179 6.69 14.07 -3.87
CA ALA A 179 7.81 14.23 -2.93
C ALA A 179 9.18 14.24 -3.64
N ALA A 180 9.25 14.87 -4.82
CA ALA A 180 10.38 14.87 -5.73
C ALA A 180 11.76 15.20 -5.09
N TRP A 181 11.77 15.88 -3.95
CA TRP A 181 13.01 16.29 -3.25
C TRP A 181 13.21 15.51 -1.95
N GLY A 182 12.57 14.34 -1.81
CA GLY A 182 12.71 13.46 -0.69
C GLY A 182 11.87 13.80 0.54
N LEU A 183 11.96 12.96 1.55
CA LEU A 183 11.26 13.14 2.81
C LEU A 183 11.89 14.25 3.67
N ARG A 184 11.02 14.92 4.41
CA ARG A 184 11.41 15.82 5.49
C ARG A 184 11.28 15.07 6.83
N LEU A 185 12.28 14.25 7.14
CA LEU A 185 12.31 13.44 8.37
C LEU A 185 12.29 14.28 9.65
N ASP A 186 12.69 15.56 9.54
CA ASP A 186 12.63 16.57 10.60
C ASP A 186 11.25 17.22 10.76
N ASP A 187 10.28 16.88 9.89
CA ASP A 187 8.94 17.51 9.85
C ASP A 187 7.91 16.58 9.18
N LEU A 188 7.81 15.35 9.66
CA LEU A 188 6.83 14.36 9.13
C LEU A 188 5.39 14.81 9.40
N ASN A 189 5.16 15.49 10.52
CA ASN A 189 3.85 16.01 10.93
C ASN A 189 3.44 17.31 10.25
N TRP A 190 4.27 17.93 9.41
CA TRP A 190 3.98 19.24 8.79
C TRP A 190 3.82 20.38 9.80
N ASP A 191 4.57 20.37 10.88
CA ASP A 191 4.52 21.42 11.92
C ASP A 191 5.26 22.68 11.50
N LYS A 192 6.32 22.54 10.68
CA LYS A 192 7.25 23.62 10.28
C LYS A 192 6.97 24.19 8.89
N ARG A 193 6.01 23.64 8.14
CA ARG A 193 5.70 24.04 6.77
C ARG A 193 4.20 24.02 6.49
N ARG A 194 3.78 24.81 5.49
CA ARG A 194 2.38 24.81 5.05
C ARG A 194 1.99 23.42 4.55
N TYR A 195 0.88 22.90 5.06
CA TYR A 195 0.31 21.62 4.65
C TYR A 195 -0.14 21.65 3.18
N SER A 196 0.08 20.57 2.49
CA SER A 196 -0.44 20.30 1.15
C SER A 196 -0.83 18.82 1.06
N GLY A 197 -2.10 18.53 0.84
CA GLY A 197 -2.61 17.16 0.77
C GLY A 197 -1.88 16.30 -0.27
N LEU A 198 -1.57 16.85 -1.45
CA LEU A 198 -0.80 16.15 -2.48
C LEU A 198 0.62 15.82 -2.03
N LYS A 199 1.30 16.78 -1.39
CA LYS A 199 2.67 16.56 -0.90
C LYS A 199 2.71 15.64 0.31
N SER A 200 1.69 15.70 1.20
CA SER A 200 1.57 14.77 2.32
C SER A 200 1.36 13.34 1.81
N TYR A 201 0.39 13.16 0.93
CA TYR A 201 0.15 11.89 0.26
C TYR A 201 1.41 11.36 -0.44
N GLY A 202 2.07 12.20 -1.24
CA GLY A 202 3.33 11.84 -1.93
C GLY A 202 4.45 11.47 -0.96
N SER A 203 4.58 12.18 0.16
CA SER A 203 5.56 11.85 1.21
C SER A 203 5.27 10.49 1.85
N ALA A 204 4.02 10.16 2.14
CA ALA A 204 3.65 8.87 2.69
C ALA A 204 3.90 7.72 1.69
N LYS A 205 3.60 7.93 0.39
CA LYS A 205 3.89 6.94 -0.66
C LYS A 205 5.39 6.76 -0.91
N LEU A 206 6.16 7.83 -0.81
CA LEU A 206 7.63 7.76 -0.83
C LEU A 206 8.17 6.99 0.38
N ALA A 207 7.64 7.25 1.59
CA ALA A 207 8.02 6.53 2.80
C ALA A 207 7.77 5.02 2.68
N GLN A 208 6.67 4.64 2.02
CA GLN A 208 6.33 3.24 1.76
C GLN A 208 7.38 2.56 0.86
N LEU A 209 7.87 3.24 -0.20
CA LEU A 209 8.93 2.72 -1.08
C LEU A 209 10.28 2.63 -0.34
N LEU A 210 10.61 3.62 0.46
CA LEU A 210 11.85 3.60 1.26
C LEU A 210 11.85 2.45 2.28
N SER A 211 10.73 2.21 2.97
CA SER A 211 10.64 1.08 3.91
C SER A 211 10.71 -0.27 3.19
N MET A 212 10.21 -0.36 1.95
CA MET A 212 10.30 -1.57 1.14
C MET A 212 11.76 -2.01 0.94
N ILE A 213 12.70 -1.07 0.77
CA ILE A 213 14.13 -1.38 0.64
C ILE A 213 14.62 -2.18 1.85
N VAL A 214 14.32 -1.69 3.06
CA VAL A 214 14.79 -2.33 4.30
C VAL A 214 14.06 -3.65 4.57
N PHE A 215 12.76 -3.73 4.27
CA PHE A 215 12.03 -5.01 4.37
C PHE A 215 12.57 -6.04 3.37
N ASP A 216 12.86 -5.63 2.13
CA ASP A 216 13.44 -6.52 1.13
C ASP A 216 14.79 -7.10 1.61
N GLU A 217 15.66 -6.25 2.17
CA GLU A 217 16.93 -6.70 2.78
C GLU A 217 16.69 -7.65 3.97
N LYS A 218 15.67 -7.41 4.80
CA LYS A 218 15.33 -8.31 5.91
C LYS A 218 14.77 -9.66 5.48
N PHE A 219 14.16 -9.75 4.30
CA PHE A 219 13.62 -10.98 3.74
C PHE A 219 14.60 -11.71 2.82
N GLN A 220 15.82 -11.21 2.61
CA GLN A 220 16.86 -11.95 1.90
C GLN A 220 17.06 -13.34 2.52
N ASP A 221 17.45 -14.30 1.71
CA ASP A 221 17.58 -15.72 2.08
C ASP A 221 16.27 -16.43 2.49
N THR A 222 15.14 -15.81 2.24
CA THR A 222 13.82 -16.41 2.40
C THR A 222 13.05 -16.46 1.07
N LYS A 223 11.87 -17.09 1.06
CA LYS A 223 10.95 -17.05 -0.07
C LYS A 223 9.83 -16.01 0.13
N VAL A 224 10.08 -14.99 0.94
CA VAL A 224 9.20 -13.84 1.12
C VAL A 224 9.62 -12.76 0.14
N SER A 225 8.68 -12.23 -0.64
CA SER A 225 8.91 -11.08 -1.50
C SER A 225 8.04 -9.90 -1.08
N ILE A 226 8.58 -8.69 -1.22
CA ILE A 226 7.85 -7.45 -0.99
C ILE A 226 7.99 -6.54 -2.20
N ASN A 227 6.87 -6.14 -2.78
CA ASN A 227 6.83 -5.27 -3.94
C ASN A 227 5.80 -4.15 -3.76
N ALA A 228 5.96 -3.06 -4.48
CA ALA A 228 5.01 -1.96 -4.50
C ALA A 228 4.40 -1.79 -5.88
N MET A 229 3.15 -1.33 -5.95
CA MET A 229 2.43 -1.20 -7.21
C MET A 229 1.64 0.11 -7.28
N HIS A 230 1.78 0.84 -8.40
CA HIS A 230 0.82 1.85 -8.80
C HIS A 230 -0.39 1.17 -9.48
N PRO A 231 -1.62 1.38 -8.97
CA PRO A 231 -2.81 0.67 -9.43
C PRO A 231 -3.42 1.22 -10.74
N GLY A 232 -2.71 2.13 -11.41
CA GLY A 232 -3.27 2.88 -12.54
C GLY A 232 -4.17 4.04 -12.09
N ALA A 233 -4.60 4.85 -13.05
CA ALA A 233 -5.53 5.94 -12.81
C ALA A 233 -6.97 5.40 -12.79
N VAL A 234 -7.43 4.93 -11.63
CA VAL A 234 -8.73 4.26 -11.47
C VAL A 234 -9.65 5.00 -10.50
N LYS A 235 -10.97 4.79 -10.69
CA LYS A 235 -11.98 5.31 -9.77
C LYS A 235 -11.81 4.67 -8.40
N THR A 236 -11.61 5.50 -7.37
CA THR A 236 -11.53 5.05 -5.97
C THR A 236 -12.37 5.95 -5.08
N GLU A 237 -12.77 5.44 -3.94
CA GLU A 237 -13.43 6.24 -2.91
C GLU A 237 -12.44 7.10 -2.10
N THR A 238 -11.16 7.01 -2.36
CA THR A 238 -10.11 7.80 -1.69
C THR A 238 -10.41 9.30 -1.78
N GLY A 239 -10.41 9.97 -0.65
CA GLY A 239 -10.72 11.42 -0.56
C GLY A 239 -12.19 11.75 -0.36
N GLN A 240 -13.08 10.78 -0.10
CA GLN A 240 -14.47 11.06 0.26
C GLN A 240 -14.61 11.79 1.60
N ASP A 241 -13.64 11.66 2.48
CA ASP A 241 -13.59 12.39 3.77
C ASP A 241 -13.30 13.90 3.60
N ASN A 242 -13.00 14.36 2.38
CA ASN A 242 -12.86 15.79 2.06
C ASN A 242 -14.23 16.48 1.88
N GLY A 243 -14.25 17.81 1.99
CA GLY A 243 -15.47 18.61 1.95
C GLY A 243 -16.34 18.41 0.70
N ALA A 244 -17.60 18.87 0.76
CA ALA A 244 -18.63 18.65 -0.28
C ALA A 244 -18.20 19.09 -1.69
N PHE A 245 -17.49 20.22 -1.81
CA PHE A 245 -16.97 20.73 -3.09
C PHE A 245 -15.96 19.77 -3.72
N TYR A 246 -15.03 19.21 -2.93
CA TYR A 246 -14.05 18.24 -3.43
C TYR A 246 -14.73 16.95 -3.89
N ARG A 247 -15.74 16.45 -3.15
CA ARG A 247 -16.52 15.27 -3.54
C ARG A 247 -17.27 15.49 -4.84
N TRP A 248 -17.89 16.69 -5.01
CA TRP A 248 -18.57 17.07 -6.25
C TRP A 248 -17.61 17.12 -7.44
N TYR A 249 -16.47 17.80 -7.28
CA TYR A 249 -15.42 17.91 -8.31
C TYR A 249 -14.87 16.52 -8.70
N LYS A 250 -14.54 15.70 -7.69
CA LYS A 250 -14.08 14.33 -7.92
C LYS A 250 -15.11 13.53 -8.74
N ARG A 251 -16.35 13.46 -8.29
CA ARG A 251 -17.41 12.66 -8.93
C ARG A 251 -17.76 13.14 -10.34
N ASN A 252 -17.80 14.44 -10.59
CA ASN A 252 -18.31 14.99 -11.84
C ASN A 252 -17.22 15.24 -12.90
N ILE A 253 -15.97 15.34 -12.50
CA ILE A 253 -14.85 15.66 -13.39
C ILE A 253 -13.81 14.54 -13.37
N LEU A 254 -13.19 14.25 -12.22
CA LEU A 254 -12.09 13.28 -12.14
C LEU A 254 -12.54 11.85 -12.48
N ASP A 255 -13.61 11.37 -11.86
CA ASP A 255 -14.05 9.97 -12.01
C ASP A 255 -14.54 9.61 -13.42
N LYS A 256 -14.84 10.61 -14.27
CA LYS A 256 -15.26 10.37 -15.66
C LYS A 256 -14.10 9.97 -16.59
N THR A 257 -12.89 10.34 -16.20
CA THR A 257 -11.66 10.08 -16.99
C THR A 257 -10.90 8.86 -16.51
N LEU A 258 -11.31 8.27 -15.38
CA LEU A 258 -10.60 7.17 -14.74
C LEU A 258 -11.10 5.79 -15.21
N LYS A 259 -10.19 4.84 -15.32
CA LYS A 259 -10.49 3.44 -15.65
C LYS A 259 -11.23 2.72 -14.50
N SER A 260 -11.78 1.53 -14.79
CA SER A 260 -12.42 0.68 -13.78
C SER A 260 -11.38 0.15 -12.77
N PRO A 261 -11.70 0.04 -11.47
CA PRO A 261 -10.83 -0.60 -10.48
C PRO A 261 -10.53 -2.09 -10.74
N VAL A 262 -11.28 -2.73 -11.62
CA VAL A 262 -11.07 -4.12 -12.04
C VAL A 262 -9.65 -4.33 -12.59
N ILE A 263 -9.12 -3.36 -13.36
CA ILE A 263 -7.76 -3.48 -13.90
C ILE A 263 -6.69 -3.54 -12.79
N SER A 264 -6.92 -2.79 -11.70
CA SER A 264 -6.03 -2.82 -10.53
C SER A 264 -6.12 -4.16 -9.79
N ALA A 265 -7.33 -4.73 -9.72
CA ALA A 265 -7.54 -6.05 -9.12
C ALA A 265 -6.86 -7.16 -9.92
N GLU A 266 -6.93 -7.11 -11.26
CA GLU A 266 -6.20 -8.04 -12.14
C GLU A 266 -4.69 -7.91 -11.93
N ALA A 267 -4.16 -6.68 -11.89
CA ALA A 267 -2.74 -6.45 -11.64
C ALA A 267 -2.30 -6.94 -10.25
N LEU A 268 -3.10 -6.67 -9.20
CA LEU A 268 -2.81 -7.17 -7.85
C LEU A 268 -2.82 -8.70 -7.80
N TYR A 269 -3.76 -9.34 -8.50
CA TYR A 269 -3.80 -10.78 -8.59
C TYR A 269 -2.56 -11.33 -9.30
N TYR A 270 -2.18 -10.77 -10.45
CA TYR A 270 -0.98 -11.14 -11.18
C TYR A 270 0.27 -11.01 -10.30
N LEU A 271 0.49 -9.86 -9.66
CA LEU A 271 1.64 -9.63 -8.79
C LEU A 271 1.67 -10.55 -7.56
N SER A 272 0.50 -11.03 -7.15
CA SER A 272 0.37 -11.91 -5.99
C SER A 272 0.54 -13.39 -6.31
N VAL A 273 0.23 -13.83 -7.55
CA VAL A 273 0.04 -15.25 -7.84
C VAL A 273 0.92 -15.75 -8.99
N ALA A 274 1.13 -14.94 -10.05
CA ALA A 274 1.81 -15.36 -11.26
C ALA A 274 3.21 -15.94 -10.97
N GLN A 275 3.55 -17.01 -11.70
CA GLN A 275 4.84 -17.69 -11.57
C GLN A 275 5.98 -16.89 -12.20
N GLU A 276 5.70 -16.11 -13.23
CA GLU A 276 6.69 -15.33 -13.98
C GLU A 276 7.40 -14.27 -13.12
N ILE A 277 6.77 -13.85 -12.03
CA ILE A 277 7.37 -12.88 -11.10
C ILE A 277 7.85 -13.52 -9.80
N GLU A 278 7.91 -14.86 -9.73
CA GLU A 278 8.43 -15.54 -8.55
C GLU A 278 9.89 -15.16 -8.31
N GLY A 279 10.21 -14.80 -7.06
CA GLY A 279 11.54 -14.34 -6.68
C GLY A 279 11.83 -12.86 -6.99
N LEU A 280 10.96 -12.15 -7.70
CA LEU A 280 11.09 -10.70 -7.82
C LEU A 280 10.68 -10.02 -6.52
N SER A 281 11.59 -9.27 -5.94
CA SER A 281 11.37 -8.53 -4.70
C SER A 281 12.03 -7.14 -4.77
N GLY A 282 11.57 -6.21 -3.95
CA GLY A 282 12.07 -4.83 -3.91
C GLY A 282 11.72 -4.01 -5.16
N LYS A 283 10.72 -4.40 -5.95
CA LYS A 283 10.36 -3.73 -7.21
C LYS A 283 9.14 -2.83 -7.06
N PHE A 284 9.17 -1.73 -7.82
CA PHE A 284 8.00 -0.89 -8.06
C PHE A 284 7.41 -1.22 -9.42
N PHE A 285 6.10 -1.41 -9.46
CA PHE A 285 5.35 -1.74 -10.67
C PHE A 285 4.34 -0.64 -11.00
N ASN A 286 4.17 -0.36 -12.27
CA ASN A 286 3.01 0.33 -12.81
C ASN A 286 2.07 -0.76 -13.37
N LEU A 287 0.96 -1.02 -12.67
CA LEU A 287 0.15 -2.23 -12.85
C LEU A 287 1.04 -3.48 -12.74
N THR A 288 1.33 -4.14 -13.85
CA THR A 288 2.18 -5.35 -13.90
C THR A 288 3.56 -5.10 -14.52
N THR A 289 3.83 -3.88 -14.99
CA THR A 289 5.11 -3.52 -15.61
C THR A 289 6.08 -2.97 -14.57
N VAL A 290 7.28 -3.56 -14.46
CA VAL A 290 8.35 -3.00 -13.62
C VAL A 290 8.68 -1.58 -14.08
N GLU A 291 8.72 -0.67 -13.14
CA GLU A 291 9.04 0.74 -13.38
C GLU A 291 10.02 1.26 -12.33
N GLU A 292 10.91 2.14 -12.74
CA GLU A 292 11.83 2.78 -11.82
C GLU A 292 11.14 3.94 -11.09
N PRO A 293 11.12 3.92 -9.74
CA PRO A 293 10.58 5.03 -8.97
C PRO A 293 11.48 6.26 -9.03
N THR A 294 11.06 7.36 -8.38
CA THR A 294 11.90 8.57 -8.31
C THR A 294 13.20 8.33 -7.55
N PRO A 295 14.29 9.05 -7.85
CA PRO A 295 15.57 8.94 -7.15
C PRO A 295 15.46 8.98 -5.63
N PRO A 296 14.66 9.88 -4.99
CA PRO A 296 14.47 9.84 -3.55
C PRO A 296 13.93 8.52 -2.99
N ALA A 297 13.25 7.71 -3.79
CA ALA A 297 12.71 6.41 -3.37
C ALA A 297 13.77 5.30 -3.35
N LEU A 298 14.95 5.57 -3.88
CA LEU A 298 16.10 4.66 -3.93
C LEU A 298 17.19 5.02 -2.91
N ASP A 299 16.98 6.06 -2.12
CA ASP A 299 17.96 6.57 -1.15
C ASP A 299 18.01 5.69 0.11
N LYS A 300 18.97 4.77 0.15
CA LYS A 300 19.15 3.83 1.27
C LYS A 300 19.43 4.51 2.60
N GLU A 301 20.21 5.61 2.62
CA GLU A 301 20.50 6.33 3.86
C GLU A 301 19.22 6.87 4.48
N VAL A 302 18.37 7.49 3.64
CA VAL A 302 17.06 7.99 4.08
C VAL A 302 16.12 6.84 4.47
N ALA A 303 16.22 5.69 3.81
CA ALA A 303 15.44 4.50 4.16
C ALA A 303 15.76 4.00 5.57
N TYR A 304 17.03 3.92 5.95
CA TYR A 304 17.44 3.53 7.31
C TYR A 304 17.08 4.59 8.36
N GLU A 305 17.28 5.89 8.06
CA GLU A 305 16.82 6.95 8.98
C GLU A 305 15.30 6.89 9.21
N LEU A 306 14.53 6.65 8.15
CA LEU A 306 13.08 6.51 8.23
C LEU A 306 12.69 5.27 9.04
N TRP A 307 13.41 4.17 8.86
CA TRP A 307 13.19 2.92 9.59
C TRP A 307 13.25 3.14 11.11
N GLU A 308 14.34 3.73 11.59
CA GLU A 308 14.53 4.01 13.03
C GLU A 308 13.40 4.92 13.57
N LYS A 309 13.08 5.99 12.84
CA LYS A 309 11.96 6.87 13.23
C LYS A 309 10.61 6.15 13.23
N SER A 310 10.42 5.20 12.34
CA SER A 310 9.16 4.45 12.25
C SER A 310 9.03 3.43 13.38
N LEU A 311 10.13 2.83 13.82
CA LEU A 311 10.15 2.01 15.04
C LEU A 311 9.75 2.83 16.27
N GLU A 312 10.32 4.03 16.41
CA GLU A 312 9.98 4.97 17.49
C GLU A 312 8.49 5.36 17.44
N LEU A 313 8.03 5.89 16.30
CA LEU A 313 6.64 6.32 16.11
C LEU A 313 5.63 5.18 16.27
N GLY A 314 5.99 3.99 15.84
CA GLY A 314 5.17 2.78 15.95
C GLY A 314 5.15 2.16 17.35
N GLY A 315 6.01 2.64 18.27
CA GLY A 315 6.20 2.04 19.60
C GLY A 315 6.75 0.62 19.53
N LEU A 316 7.68 0.37 18.59
CA LEU A 316 8.28 -0.94 18.32
C LEU A 316 9.73 -1.05 18.83
N ASN A 317 10.28 0.02 19.42
CA ASN A 317 11.57 -0.04 20.11
C ASN A 317 11.42 -0.88 21.38
N LYS A 318 12.20 -1.95 21.47
CA LYS A 318 12.33 -2.77 22.68
C LYS A 318 13.32 -2.15 23.62
#